data_a719247c87adef5f7872ad338e1efa83
#
_entry.id   a719247c87adef5f7872ad338e1efa83
#
_cell.length_a   1.000
_cell.length_b   1.000
_cell.length_c   1.000
_cell.angle_alpha   90.00
_cell.angle_beta   90.00
_cell.angle_gamma   90.00
#
_symmetry.space_group_name_H-M   'P 1'
#
loop_
_entity.id
_entity.type
_entity.pdbx_description
1 polymer ?
#
loop_
_entity_poly.entity_id
_entity_poly.type
_entity_poly.pdbx_seq_one_letter_code
_entity_poly.pdbx_strand_id
1 'polypeptide(L)'
;MWTTWTISYNVIRKKSIVAANLLLLWACLDYKDLWYGLLSKAAIANYLSEWLPGIMDEVEFFAAIRLLRSYSLVEDMQDLESYTTHPVVHRWAFYMQDEEQRAVFSRLGVVVVGWAVPHRSQREHSIIQRRLLPHAERCWEWIEM
;
A
#
# COMPACT_ATOMS: atom_id res chain seq x y z
N MET A 1 -8.26 11.18 -18.70
CA MET A 1 -7.83 11.09 -17.29
C MET A 1 -7.17 9.74 -16.96
N TRP A 2 -7.88 8.64 -17.16
CA TRP A 2 -7.31 7.30 -16.90
C TRP A 2 -6.11 6.99 -17.79
N THR A 3 -6.10 7.45 -19.02
CA THR A 3 -4.98 7.28 -19.94
C THR A 3 -3.70 7.92 -19.40
N THR A 4 -3.81 9.13 -18.80
CA THR A 4 -2.65 9.83 -18.22
C THR A 4 -2.04 9.03 -17.05
N TRP A 5 -2.88 8.50 -16.17
CA TRP A 5 -2.42 7.67 -15.05
C TRP A 5 -1.80 6.35 -15.53
N THR A 6 -2.36 5.76 -16.57
CA THR A 6 -1.80 4.55 -17.19
C THR A 6 -0.41 4.81 -17.74
N ILE A 7 -0.21 5.93 -18.42
CA ILE A 7 1.12 6.34 -18.92
C ILE A 7 2.10 6.53 -17.77
N SER A 8 1.68 7.25 -16.72
CA SER A 8 2.52 7.46 -15.53
C SER A 8 2.88 6.14 -14.86
N TYR A 9 1.92 5.26 -14.69
CA TYR A 9 2.15 3.93 -14.11
C TYR A 9 3.18 3.13 -14.91
N ASN A 10 3.05 3.12 -16.24
CA ASN A 10 3.98 2.39 -17.10
C ASN A 10 5.41 2.93 -17.01
N VAL A 11 5.57 4.25 -16.89
CA VAL A 11 6.87 4.88 -16.69
C VAL A 11 7.44 4.50 -15.31
N ILE A 12 6.61 4.57 -14.28
CA ILE A 12 7.01 4.20 -12.90
C ILE A 12 7.45 2.74 -12.86
N ARG A 13 6.70 1.85 -13.48
CA ARG A 13 7.02 0.42 -13.52
C ARG A 13 8.38 0.14 -14.14
N LYS A 14 8.75 0.88 -15.20
CA LYS A 14 10.06 0.77 -15.84
C LYS A 14 11.18 1.26 -14.93
N LYS A 15 10.92 2.24 -14.08
CA LYS A 15 11.89 2.80 -13.15
C LYS A 15 12.02 1.99 -11.86
N SER A 16 10.91 1.50 -11.35
CA SER A 16 10.86 0.76 -10.09
C SER A 16 9.63 -0.13 -10.06
N ILE A 17 9.85 -1.43 -10.14
CA ILE A 17 8.76 -2.41 -9.97
C ILE A 17 8.18 -2.34 -8.55
N VAL A 18 9.02 -2.01 -7.57
CA VAL A 18 8.59 -1.87 -6.17
C VAL A 18 7.57 -0.74 -6.03
N ALA A 19 7.84 0.43 -6.62
CA ALA A 19 6.92 1.56 -6.57
C ALA A 19 5.59 1.23 -7.27
N ALA A 20 5.65 0.59 -8.43
CA ALA A 20 4.46 0.18 -9.18
C ALA A 20 3.63 -0.81 -8.37
N ASN A 21 4.26 -1.85 -7.83
CA ASN A 21 3.57 -2.86 -7.04
C ASN A 21 3.05 -2.30 -5.70
N LEU A 22 3.75 -1.35 -5.10
CA LEU A 22 3.27 -0.67 -3.91
C LEU A 22 1.94 0.05 -4.18
N LEU A 23 1.82 0.73 -5.31
CA LEU A 23 0.58 1.38 -5.70
C LEU A 23 -0.56 0.36 -5.86
N LEU A 24 -0.29 -0.80 -6.48
CA LEU A 24 -1.30 -1.86 -6.65
C LEU A 24 -1.72 -2.49 -5.33
N LEU A 25 -0.78 -2.71 -4.42
CA LEU A 25 -1.09 -3.19 -3.08
C LEU A 25 -1.92 -2.16 -2.32
N TRP A 26 -1.53 -0.89 -2.40
CA TRP A 26 -2.24 0.21 -1.74
C TRP A 26 -3.69 0.29 -2.20
N ALA A 27 -3.95 0.01 -3.48
CA ALA A 27 -5.32 -0.01 -4.02
C ALA A 27 -6.23 -1.03 -3.32
N CYS A 28 -5.66 -2.05 -2.70
CA CYS A 28 -6.39 -3.07 -1.94
C CYS A 28 -6.52 -2.73 -0.44
N LEU A 29 -5.91 -1.62 -0.01
CA LEU A 29 -6.01 -1.07 1.34
C LEU A 29 -6.83 0.22 1.29
N ASP A 30 -6.98 0.90 2.42
CA ASP A 30 -7.61 2.22 2.41
C ASP A 30 -6.71 3.25 1.71
N TYR A 31 -7.30 4.28 1.09
CA TYR A 31 -6.53 5.28 0.38
C TYR A 31 -5.74 6.23 1.29
N LYS A 32 -6.11 6.32 2.55
CA LYS A 32 -5.44 7.16 3.56
C LYS A 32 -4.50 6.35 4.42
N ASP A 33 -3.52 7.06 4.99
CA ASP A 33 -2.68 6.56 6.08
C ASP A 33 -1.92 5.28 5.75
N LEU A 34 -1.16 5.33 4.66
CA LEU A 34 -0.14 4.31 4.42
C LEU A 34 1.15 4.76 5.11
N TRP A 35 1.66 3.93 6.02
CA TRP A 35 2.92 4.21 6.70
C TRP A 35 3.83 2.99 6.64
N TYR A 36 5.13 3.22 6.78
CA TYR A 36 6.11 2.14 6.66
C TYR A 36 5.85 1.00 7.66
N GLY A 37 5.47 1.34 8.89
CA GLY A 37 5.17 0.37 9.93
C GLY A 37 4.03 -0.59 9.60
N LEU A 38 3.10 -0.16 8.73
CA LEU A 38 2.03 -1.03 8.25
C LEU A 38 2.59 -2.22 7.47
N LEU A 39 3.63 -2.00 6.67
CA LEU A 39 4.22 -3.01 5.79
C LEU A 39 5.35 -3.79 6.46
N SER A 40 6.02 -3.20 7.44
CA SER A 40 7.31 -3.68 7.92
C SER A 40 7.28 -5.10 8.50
N LYS A 41 6.27 -5.45 9.26
CA LYS A 41 6.19 -6.79 9.87
C LYS A 41 6.01 -7.89 8.84
N ALA A 42 5.14 -7.67 7.85
CA ALA A 42 4.95 -8.61 6.74
C ALA A 42 6.22 -8.71 5.89
N ALA A 43 6.91 -7.59 5.67
CA ALA A 43 8.16 -7.55 4.92
C ALA A 43 9.28 -8.33 5.62
N ILE A 44 9.43 -8.13 6.92
CA ILE A 44 10.43 -8.85 7.74
C ILE A 44 10.15 -10.35 7.72
N ALA A 45 8.87 -10.75 7.71
CA ALA A 45 8.47 -12.15 7.64
C ALA A 45 8.54 -12.74 6.24
N ASN A 46 9.06 -12.00 5.25
CA ASN A 46 9.25 -12.41 3.86
C ASN A 46 7.97 -12.63 3.04
N TYR A 47 6.83 -12.13 3.50
CA TYR A 47 5.58 -12.27 2.72
C TYR A 47 5.53 -11.35 1.52
N LEU A 48 6.35 -10.28 1.49
CA LEU A 48 6.33 -9.27 0.44
C LEU A 48 7.51 -9.38 -0.54
N SER A 49 8.48 -10.27 -0.27
CA SER A 49 9.75 -10.29 -1.01
C SER A 49 9.61 -10.59 -2.51
N GLU A 50 8.59 -11.33 -2.90
CA GLU A 50 8.33 -11.66 -4.31
C GLU A 50 7.83 -10.44 -5.09
N TRP A 51 6.93 -9.64 -4.49
CA TRP A 51 6.24 -8.54 -5.18
C TRP A 51 6.85 -7.17 -4.87
N LEU A 52 7.44 -7.05 -3.70
CA LEU A 52 8.01 -5.80 -3.19
C LEU A 52 9.43 -6.06 -2.66
N PRO A 53 10.36 -6.50 -3.55
CA PRO A 53 11.72 -6.81 -3.10
C PRO A 53 12.39 -5.57 -2.49
N GLY A 54 13.03 -5.75 -1.36
CA GLY A 54 13.73 -4.68 -0.66
C GLY A 54 12.84 -3.77 0.19
N ILE A 55 11.52 -3.97 0.19
CA ILE A 55 10.59 -3.05 0.88
C ILE A 55 10.77 -3.06 2.42
N MET A 56 11.45 -4.06 2.99
CA MET A 56 11.76 -4.07 4.42
C MET A 56 12.78 -3.00 4.80
N ASP A 57 13.48 -2.43 3.83
CA ASP A 57 14.37 -1.29 4.04
C ASP A 57 13.54 0.00 3.92
N GLU A 58 13.57 0.83 4.97
CA GLU A 58 12.91 2.13 4.97
C GLU A 58 13.35 3.01 3.81
N VAL A 59 14.63 2.95 3.43
CA VAL A 59 15.17 3.73 2.32
C VAL A 59 14.47 3.36 1.02
N GLU A 60 14.26 2.06 0.79
CA GLU A 60 13.54 1.57 -0.40
C GLU A 60 12.07 1.97 -0.38
N PHE A 61 11.43 1.90 0.79
CA PHE A 61 10.05 2.35 0.94
C PHE A 61 9.92 3.84 0.58
N PHE A 62 10.77 4.69 1.17
CA PHE A 62 10.71 6.12 0.90
C PHE A 62 11.12 6.48 -0.53
N ALA A 63 12.02 5.70 -1.16
CA ALA A 63 12.36 5.88 -2.56
C ALA A 63 11.14 5.60 -3.45
N ALA A 64 10.39 4.53 -3.16
CA ALA A 64 9.15 4.20 -3.87
C ALA A 64 8.10 5.31 -3.72
N ILE A 65 7.91 5.79 -2.50
CA ILE A 65 6.98 6.89 -2.22
C ILE A 65 7.38 8.16 -2.96
N ARG A 66 8.65 8.53 -2.95
CA ARG A 66 9.14 9.72 -3.68
C ARG A 66 8.87 9.62 -5.17
N LEU A 67 9.06 8.43 -5.75
CA LEU A 67 8.78 8.23 -7.16
C LEU A 67 7.28 8.41 -7.46
N LEU A 68 6.41 7.80 -6.66
CA LEU A 68 4.96 7.96 -6.80
C LEU A 68 4.53 9.42 -6.63
N ARG A 69 5.12 10.11 -5.66
CA ARG A 69 4.84 11.52 -5.39
C ARG A 69 5.27 12.41 -6.55
N SER A 70 6.39 12.09 -7.21
CA SER A 70 6.88 12.87 -8.36
C SER A 70 5.92 12.85 -9.55
N TYR A 71 5.06 11.84 -9.63
CA TYR A 71 3.99 11.75 -10.64
C TYR A 71 2.62 12.17 -10.09
N SER A 72 2.59 12.80 -8.92
CA SER A 72 1.37 13.31 -8.27
C SER A 72 0.34 12.23 -7.94
N LEU A 73 0.79 11.00 -7.74
CA LEU A 73 -0.09 9.89 -7.40
C LEU A 73 -0.30 9.75 -5.88
N VAL A 74 0.62 10.26 -5.08
CA VAL A 74 0.52 10.24 -3.62
C VAL A 74 0.90 11.59 -3.04
N GLU A 75 0.44 11.85 -1.83
CA GLU A 75 0.72 13.07 -1.07
C GLU A 75 1.08 12.71 0.37
N ASP A 76 1.83 13.59 1.03
CA ASP A 76 2.16 13.45 2.44
C ASP A 76 0.94 13.83 3.31
N MET A 77 0.73 13.12 4.41
CA MET A 77 -0.22 13.52 5.45
C MET A 77 0.49 14.43 6.46
N GLN A 78 -0.21 15.52 6.88
CA GLN A 78 0.41 16.64 7.60
C GLN A 78 1.10 16.28 8.92
N ASP A 79 0.51 15.46 9.74
CA ASP A 79 0.97 15.26 11.12
C ASP A 79 1.55 13.90 11.42
N LEU A 80 1.70 13.06 10.38
CA LEU A 80 2.17 11.69 10.53
C LEU A 80 3.19 11.38 9.43
N GLU A 81 4.12 10.49 9.73
CA GLU A 81 5.00 9.94 8.69
C GLU A 81 4.22 8.93 7.85
N SER A 82 3.18 9.41 7.19
CA SER A 82 2.28 8.60 6.41
C SER A 82 1.85 9.34 5.15
N TYR A 83 1.19 8.61 4.27
CA TYR A 83 0.90 9.07 2.92
C TYR A 83 -0.54 8.73 2.55
N THR A 84 -1.08 9.52 1.65
CA THR A 84 -2.41 9.31 1.11
C THR A 84 -2.37 9.35 -0.41
N THR A 85 -3.26 8.62 -1.05
CA THR A 85 -3.50 8.75 -2.49
C THR A 85 -4.90 9.33 -2.68
N HIS A 86 -5.11 10.04 -3.79
CA HIS A 86 -6.43 10.59 -4.09
C HIS A 86 -7.45 9.45 -4.29
N PRO A 87 -8.67 9.55 -3.78
CA PRO A 87 -9.66 8.47 -3.92
C PRO A 87 -9.89 7.99 -5.36
N VAL A 88 -9.83 8.91 -6.33
CA VAL A 88 -10.01 8.56 -7.74
C VAL A 88 -8.81 7.76 -8.27
N VAL A 89 -7.59 8.15 -7.89
CA VAL A 89 -6.36 7.40 -8.24
C VAL A 89 -6.39 6.01 -7.62
N HIS A 90 -6.78 5.92 -6.36
CA HIS A 90 -6.91 4.67 -5.63
C HIS A 90 -7.87 3.71 -6.32
N ARG A 91 -9.04 4.22 -6.72
CA ARG A 91 -10.05 3.45 -7.43
C ARG A 91 -9.55 3.00 -8.80
N TRP A 92 -8.91 3.89 -9.55
CA TRP A 92 -8.32 3.55 -10.84
C TRP A 92 -7.27 2.45 -10.70
N ALA A 93 -6.37 2.57 -9.71
CA ALA A 93 -5.31 1.59 -9.47
C ALA A 93 -5.86 0.20 -9.16
N PHE A 94 -7.03 0.11 -8.52
CA PHE A 94 -7.69 -1.16 -8.29
C PHE A 94 -8.27 -1.75 -9.58
N TYR A 95 -9.03 -0.95 -10.32
CA TYR A 95 -9.75 -1.44 -11.49
C TYR A 95 -8.88 -1.66 -12.73
N MET A 96 -7.70 -1.05 -12.78
CA MET A 96 -6.76 -1.32 -13.88
C MET A 96 -6.09 -2.70 -13.78
N GLN A 97 -6.12 -3.32 -12.60
CA GLN A 97 -5.54 -4.64 -12.40
C GLN A 97 -6.39 -5.71 -13.06
N ASP A 98 -5.74 -6.74 -13.63
CA ASP A 98 -6.45 -7.92 -14.08
C ASP A 98 -6.87 -8.78 -12.86
N GLU A 99 -7.64 -9.84 -13.11
CA GLU A 99 -8.14 -10.72 -12.05
C GLU A 99 -7.02 -11.35 -11.22
N GLU A 100 -5.95 -11.77 -11.88
CA GLU A 100 -4.81 -12.39 -11.22
C GLU A 100 -4.09 -11.40 -10.29
N GLN A 101 -3.84 -10.20 -10.77
CA GLN A 101 -3.22 -9.15 -9.96
C GLN A 101 -4.09 -8.79 -8.75
N ARG A 102 -5.40 -8.62 -8.95
CA ARG A 102 -6.33 -8.34 -7.84
C ARG A 102 -6.32 -9.44 -6.80
N ALA A 103 -6.32 -10.69 -7.24
CA ALA A 103 -6.27 -11.83 -6.32
C ALA A 103 -4.99 -11.82 -5.48
N VAL A 104 -3.85 -11.57 -6.12
CA VAL A 104 -2.55 -11.52 -5.43
C VAL A 104 -2.49 -10.35 -4.46
N PHE A 105 -2.77 -9.13 -4.91
CA PHE A 105 -2.61 -7.94 -4.08
C PHE A 105 -3.67 -7.81 -3.00
N SER A 106 -4.89 -8.29 -3.23
CA SER A 106 -5.92 -8.39 -2.19
C SER A 106 -5.48 -9.31 -1.07
N ARG A 107 -4.91 -10.45 -1.42
CA ARG A 107 -4.37 -11.41 -0.45
C ARG A 107 -3.20 -10.81 0.33
N LEU A 108 -2.29 -10.13 -0.35
CA LEU A 108 -1.18 -9.44 0.31
C LEU A 108 -1.68 -8.36 1.26
N GLY A 109 -2.74 -7.64 0.89
CA GLY A 109 -3.36 -6.65 1.76
C GLY A 109 -3.84 -7.25 3.07
N VAL A 110 -4.52 -8.39 3.01
CA VAL A 110 -4.97 -9.12 4.20
C VAL A 110 -3.78 -9.55 5.06
N VAL A 111 -2.72 -10.07 4.43
CA VAL A 111 -1.50 -10.50 5.13
C VAL A 111 -0.83 -9.31 5.81
N VAL A 112 -0.71 -8.18 5.11
CA VAL A 112 -0.10 -6.95 5.65
C VAL A 112 -0.86 -6.48 6.88
N VAL A 113 -2.18 -6.37 6.80
CA VAL A 113 -3.01 -5.94 7.93
C VAL A 113 -2.90 -6.93 9.09
N GLY A 114 -2.96 -8.22 8.80
CA GLY A 114 -2.85 -9.25 9.83
C GLY A 114 -1.54 -9.19 10.60
N TRP A 115 -0.41 -9.02 9.91
CA TRP A 115 0.90 -8.90 10.56
C TRP A 115 1.08 -7.57 11.30
N ALA A 116 0.38 -6.53 10.90
CA ALA A 116 0.47 -5.21 11.52
C ALA A 116 -0.34 -5.10 12.82
N VAL A 117 -1.24 -6.05 13.12
CA VAL A 117 -2.04 -6.04 14.35
C VAL A 117 -1.11 -6.03 15.56
N PRO A 118 -1.22 -5.00 16.43
CA PRO A 118 -0.32 -4.87 17.57
C PRO A 118 -0.65 -5.87 18.67
N HIS A 119 0.39 -6.29 19.40
CA HIS A 119 0.21 -7.08 20.60
C HIS A 119 -0.38 -6.20 21.71
N ARG A 120 -1.23 -6.75 22.56
CA ARG A 120 -1.88 -6.02 23.67
C ARG A 120 -0.90 -5.32 24.61
N SER A 121 0.30 -5.85 24.73
CA SER A 121 1.34 -5.29 25.60
C SER A 121 2.07 -4.10 24.97
N GLN A 122 1.85 -3.82 23.68
CA GLN A 122 2.49 -2.68 23.03
C GLN A 122 1.88 -1.36 23.53
N ARG A 123 2.76 -0.39 23.81
CA ARG A 123 2.39 0.90 24.38
C ARG A 123 1.39 1.69 23.52
N GLU A 124 1.51 1.53 22.20
CA GLU A 124 0.70 2.27 21.22
C GLU A 124 -0.41 1.42 20.60
N HIS A 125 -0.77 0.34 21.28
CA HIS A 125 -1.76 -0.63 20.80
C HIS A 125 -3.05 0.02 20.29
N SER A 126 -3.64 0.91 21.07
CA SER A 126 -4.91 1.57 20.69
C SER A 126 -4.78 2.47 19.48
N ILE A 127 -3.66 3.19 19.38
CA ILE A 127 -3.38 4.11 18.26
C ILE A 127 -3.22 3.31 16.98
N ILE A 128 -2.43 2.23 17.03
CA ILE A 128 -2.19 1.37 15.87
C ILE A 128 -3.48 0.70 15.42
N GLN A 129 -4.30 0.21 16.36
CA GLN A 129 -5.59 -0.40 16.03
C GLN A 129 -6.50 0.56 15.27
N ARG A 130 -6.59 1.81 15.71
CA ARG A 130 -7.41 2.83 15.02
C ARG A 130 -6.91 3.10 13.61
N ARG A 131 -5.60 3.12 13.42
CA ARG A 131 -5.00 3.32 12.10
C ARG A 131 -5.24 2.13 11.18
N LEU A 132 -5.26 0.92 11.73
CA LEU A 132 -5.50 -0.31 10.96
C LEU A 132 -6.95 -0.49 10.54
N LEU A 133 -7.89 0.03 11.31
CA LEU A 133 -9.31 -0.24 11.10
C LEU A 133 -9.80 0.06 9.68
N PRO A 134 -9.52 1.24 9.07
CA PRO A 134 -9.93 1.49 7.69
C PRO A 134 -9.33 0.50 6.69
N HIS A 135 -8.07 0.11 6.89
CA HIS A 135 -7.42 -0.88 6.03
C HIS A 135 -8.06 -2.26 6.17
N ALA A 136 -8.39 -2.66 7.39
CA ALA A 136 -9.07 -3.93 7.65
C ALA A 136 -10.49 -3.94 7.04
N GLU A 137 -11.22 -2.84 7.15
CA GLU A 137 -12.55 -2.71 6.54
C GLU A 137 -12.48 -2.83 5.02
N ARG A 138 -11.47 -2.24 4.41
CA ARG A 138 -11.27 -2.34 2.96
C ARG A 138 -10.96 -3.78 2.54
N CYS A 139 -10.11 -4.48 3.30
CA CYS A 139 -9.81 -5.90 3.05
C CYS A 139 -11.06 -6.75 3.17
N TRP A 140 -11.93 -6.46 4.12
CA TRP A 140 -13.19 -7.18 4.31
C TRP A 140 -14.08 -7.10 3.06
N GLU A 141 -14.13 -5.95 2.42
CA GLU A 141 -14.90 -5.77 1.18
C GLU A 141 -14.46 -6.74 0.08
N TRP A 142 -13.15 -7.00 -0.02
CA TRP A 142 -12.62 -7.94 -1.02
C TRP A 142 -12.98 -9.39 -0.71
N ILE A 143 -13.03 -9.75 0.56
CA ILE A 143 -13.36 -11.10 0.99
C ILE A 143 -14.82 -11.43 0.66
N GLU A 144 -15.71 -10.46 0.77
CA GLU A 144 -17.14 -10.65 0.47
C GLU A 144 -17.49 -10.58 -1.01
N MET A 145 -16.59 -10.11 -1.82
CA MET A 145 -16.77 -10.15 -3.26
C MET A 145 -16.53 -11.55 -3.77
#